data_0dfa34d2dd46f6ebe62a19d8a1b46af0
#
_entry.id   0dfa34d2dd46f6ebe62a19d8a1b46af0
#
_cell.length_a   1.000
_cell.length_b   1.000
_cell.length_c   1.000
_cell.angle_alpha   90.00
_cell.angle_beta   90.00
_cell.angle_gamma   90.00
#
_symmetry.space_group_name_H-M   'P 1'
#
loop_
_entity.id
_entity.type
_entity.pdbx_description
1 polymer ?
#
loop_
_entity_poly.entity_id
_entity_poly.type
_entity_poly.pdbx_seq_one_letter_code
_entity_poly.pdbx_strand_id
1 'polypeptide(L)'
;YLGLIGIRTLPWYHSLQLFIAGFPLAVTPGKVGEALKGVWLNQACGIPIARGIPVVLAERISDGLAVLALSTLGVIAYPRYWPAFASVLAFLLLGVVISQIRPAALWLLDLMGRLPLIKRFSGNLREFYEGTYLLFRPKATLVAVSLGTIAWLGEGLAMYWVLIGLGITPGIRTAAIAIFVLSFSTVIGAVSALPGGLGAAELSITGMLTLMLQLPTSTATAATLIIRFATLWFGVSLGLIVWLASRDLILLESDSPAAAVPKHSRGNQ
;
A
#
# COMPACT_ATOMS: atom_id res chain seq x y z
N TYR A 1 -7.19 -4.17 -9.47
CA TYR A 1 -5.82 -4.18 -10.00
C TYR A 1 -5.48 -5.48 -10.75
N LEU A 2 -5.69 -6.66 -10.13
CA LEU A 2 -5.34 -7.94 -10.76
C LEU A 2 -5.96 -8.12 -12.16
N GLY A 3 -7.23 -7.75 -12.32
CA GLY A 3 -7.90 -7.80 -13.62
C GLY A 3 -7.29 -6.87 -14.68
N LEU A 4 -6.70 -5.73 -14.28
CA LEU A 4 -6.05 -4.80 -15.19
C LEU A 4 -4.75 -5.33 -15.78
N ILE A 5 -4.00 -6.12 -14.99
CA ILE A 5 -2.75 -6.75 -15.45
C ILE A 5 -2.98 -8.11 -16.12
N GLY A 6 -4.24 -8.49 -16.36
CA GLY A 6 -4.61 -9.69 -17.11
C GLY A 6 -4.92 -10.92 -16.26
N ILE A 7 -4.90 -10.81 -14.93
CA ILE A 7 -5.23 -11.92 -14.03
C ILE A 7 -6.75 -11.97 -13.85
N ARG A 8 -7.42 -12.87 -14.57
CA ARG A 8 -8.87 -13.11 -14.47
C ARG A 8 -9.23 -14.46 -13.87
N THR A 9 -8.25 -15.33 -13.71
CA THR A 9 -8.44 -16.73 -13.29
C THR A 9 -8.26 -16.97 -11.80
N LEU A 10 -7.70 -15.97 -11.06
CA LEU A 10 -7.49 -16.11 -9.63
C LEU A 10 -8.84 -16.01 -8.89
N PRO A 11 -9.26 -17.06 -8.17
CA PRO A 11 -10.45 -17.01 -7.33
C PRO A 11 -10.35 -15.89 -6.31
N TRP A 12 -11.48 -15.23 -6.01
CA TRP A 12 -11.52 -14.09 -5.10
C TRP A 12 -10.96 -14.41 -3.70
N TYR A 13 -11.15 -15.63 -3.20
CA TYR A 13 -10.63 -16.06 -1.90
C TYR A 13 -9.09 -16.20 -1.89
N HIS A 14 -8.48 -16.68 -2.97
CA HIS A 14 -7.00 -16.68 -3.08
C HIS A 14 -6.45 -15.26 -3.16
N SER A 15 -7.13 -14.35 -3.87
CA SER A 15 -6.78 -12.94 -3.88
C SER A 15 -6.83 -12.32 -2.48
N LEU A 16 -7.88 -12.66 -1.70
CA LEU A 16 -8.02 -12.23 -0.31
C LEU A 16 -6.92 -12.81 0.59
N GLN A 17 -6.61 -14.10 0.44
CA GLN A 17 -5.52 -14.74 1.18
C GLN A 17 -4.17 -14.06 0.90
N LEU A 18 -3.83 -13.81 -0.36
CA LEU A 18 -2.59 -13.11 -0.75
C LEU A 18 -2.56 -11.68 -0.21
N PHE A 19 -3.71 -11.01 -0.18
CA PHE A 19 -3.82 -9.66 0.37
C PHE A 19 -3.54 -9.65 1.88
N ILE A 20 -4.21 -10.53 2.64
CA ILE A 20 -4.04 -10.62 4.10
C ILE A 20 -2.62 -11.13 4.44
N ALA A 21 -2.09 -12.09 3.70
CA ALA A 21 -0.73 -12.58 3.84
C ALA A 21 0.32 -11.46 3.64
N GLY A 22 -0.04 -10.39 2.95
CA GLY A 22 0.81 -9.22 2.79
C GLY A 22 0.97 -8.35 4.05
N PHE A 23 0.09 -8.45 5.05
CA PHE A 23 0.11 -7.57 6.22
C PHE A 23 1.40 -7.68 7.06
N PRO A 24 1.95 -8.86 7.38
CA PRO A 24 3.22 -8.96 8.06
C PRO A 24 4.39 -8.30 7.33
N LEU A 25 4.33 -8.27 6.00
CA LEU A 25 5.37 -7.67 5.16
C LEU A 25 5.42 -6.13 5.29
N ALA A 26 4.32 -5.51 5.73
CA ALA A 26 4.28 -4.07 6.00
C ALA A 26 5.21 -3.64 7.14
N VAL A 27 5.62 -4.57 8.01
CA VAL A 27 6.57 -4.31 9.11
C VAL A 27 8.03 -4.41 8.63
N THR A 28 8.29 -4.75 7.39
CA THR A 28 9.66 -4.72 6.85
C THR A 28 10.15 -3.28 6.63
N PRO A 29 11.47 -3.00 6.77
CA PRO A 29 12.01 -1.67 6.52
C PRO A 29 11.62 -1.15 5.14
N GLY A 30 11.07 0.07 5.08
CA GLY A 30 10.59 0.65 3.81
C GLY A 30 9.50 -0.16 3.11
N LYS A 31 8.87 -1.14 3.79
CA LYS A 31 7.86 -2.07 3.24
C LYS A 31 8.38 -2.88 2.03
N VAL A 32 9.70 -3.05 1.91
CA VAL A 32 10.31 -3.78 0.78
C VAL A 32 9.82 -5.25 0.71
N GLY A 33 9.51 -5.85 1.85
CA GLY A 33 8.94 -7.21 1.91
C GLY A 33 7.64 -7.37 1.13
N GLU A 34 6.86 -6.32 0.95
CA GLU A 34 5.62 -6.38 0.15
C GLU A 34 5.88 -6.74 -1.33
N ALA A 35 7.11 -6.57 -1.83
CA ALA A 35 7.47 -7.03 -3.17
C ALA A 35 7.33 -8.56 -3.34
N LEU A 36 7.35 -9.34 -2.22
CA LEU A 36 7.03 -10.78 -2.24
C LEU A 36 5.63 -11.07 -2.79
N LYS A 37 4.69 -10.15 -2.71
CA LYS A 37 3.39 -10.29 -3.39
C LYS A 37 3.56 -10.53 -4.90
N GLY A 38 4.57 -9.89 -5.53
CA GLY A 38 4.89 -10.13 -6.94
C GLY A 38 5.36 -11.56 -7.20
N VAL A 39 6.12 -12.15 -6.28
CA VAL A 39 6.56 -13.55 -6.34
C VAL A 39 5.37 -14.48 -6.17
N TRP A 40 4.51 -14.26 -5.20
CA TRP A 40 3.30 -15.06 -4.99
C TRP A 40 2.35 -15.02 -6.19
N LEU A 41 2.18 -13.84 -6.81
CA LEU A 41 1.39 -13.70 -8.03
C LEU A 41 2.02 -14.45 -9.22
N ASN A 42 3.34 -14.47 -9.31
CA ASN A 42 4.04 -15.28 -10.31
C ASN A 42 3.75 -16.77 -10.12
N GLN A 43 3.82 -17.27 -8.90
CA GLN A 43 3.55 -18.69 -8.59
C GLN A 43 2.09 -19.07 -8.82
N ALA A 44 1.16 -18.22 -8.33
CA ALA A 44 -0.26 -18.51 -8.41
C ALA A 44 -0.83 -18.39 -9.83
N CYS A 45 -0.28 -17.48 -10.66
CA CYS A 45 -0.86 -17.10 -11.95
C CYS A 45 0.11 -17.18 -13.14
N GLY A 46 1.38 -17.52 -12.92
CA GLY A 46 2.40 -17.60 -13.97
C GLY A 46 2.80 -16.25 -14.59
N ILE A 47 2.41 -15.11 -14.00
CA ILE A 47 2.79 -13.81 -14.55
C ILE A 47 4.23 -13.45 -14.17
N PRO A 48 4.97 -12.71 -15.01
CA PRO A 48 6.30 -12.25 -14.66
C PRO A 48 6.29 -11.44 -13.35
N ILE A 49 7.25 -11.70 -12.44
CA ILE A 49 7.39 -10.94 -11.17
C ILE A 49 7.43 -9.43 -11.44
N ALA A 50 8.14 -9.03 -12.50
CA ALA A 50 8.24 -7.63 -12.92
C ALA A 50 6.87 -6.99 -13.23
N ARG A 51 5.86 -7.77 -13.61
CA ARG A 51 4.48 -7.30 -13.82
C ARG A 51 3.65 -7.32 -12.55
N GLY A 52 3.99 -8.16 -11.57
CA GLY A 52 3.33 -8.23 -10.27
C GLY A 52 3.73 -7.11 -9.32
N ILE A 53 5.00 -6.69 -9.32
CA ILE A 53 5.51 -5.61 -8.45
C ILE A 53 4.75 -4.28 -8.61
N PRO A 54 4.39 -3.82 -9.81
CA PRO A 54 3.58 -2.60 -10.00
C PRO A 54 2.26 -2.59 -9.22
N VAL A 55 1.67 -3.75 -8.93
CA VAL A 55 0.44 -3.83 -8.10
C VAL A 55 0.71 -3.28 -6.71
N VAL A 56 1.83 -3.68 -6.09
CA VAL A 56 2.23 -3.19 -4.76
C VAL A 56 2.50 -1.68 -4.79
N LEU A 57 3.19 -1.21 -5.84
CA LEU A 57 3.45 0.22 -6.02
C LEU A 57 2.14 1.01 -6.17
N ALA A 58 1.20 0.50 -6.97
CA ALA A 58 -0.10 1.13 -7.17
C ALA A 58 -0.92 1.15 -5.88
N GLU A 59 -0.91 0.08 -5.09
CA GLU A 59 -1.52 0.04 -3.75
C GLU A 59 -0.92 1.15 -2.86
N ARG A 60 0.41 1.24 -2.77
CA ARG A 60 1.07 2.24 -1.90
C ARG A 60 0.81 3.68 -2.32
N ILE A 61 0.84 3.98 -3.62
CA ILE A 61 0.55 5.33 -4.11
C ILE A 61 -0.93 5.68 -3.91
N SER A 62 -1.85 4.75 -4.19
CA SER A 62 -3.28 4.96 -3.97
C SER A 62 -3.61 5.18 -2.49
N ASP A 63 -3.01 4.40 -1.59
CA ASP A 63 -3.15 4.58 -0.14
C ASP A 63 -2.60 5.94 0.30
N GLY A 64 -1.41 6.32 -0.19
CA GLY A 64 -0.82 7.63 0.09
C GLY A 64 -1.72 8.78 -0.34
N LEU A 65 -2.29 8.72 -1.55
CA LEU A 65 -3.23 9.73 -2.03
C LEU A 65 -4.53 9.76 -1.21
N ALA A 66 -5.05 8.59 -0.81
CA ALA A 66 -6.23 8.47 0.03
C ALA A 66 -6.02 9.10 1.43
N VAL A 67 -4.90 8.77 2.06
CA VAL A 67 -4.51 9.32 3.36
C VAL A 67 -4.29 10.84 3.28
N LEU A 68 -3.68 11.34 2.20
CA LEU A 68 -3.52 12.77 1.97
C LEU A 68 -4.87 13.46 1.76
N ALA A 69 -5.81 12.83 1.04
CA ALA A 69 -7.16 13.37 0.90
C ALA A 69 -7.83 13.57 2.27
N LEU A 70 -7.70 12.62 3.18
CA LEU A 70 -8.22 12.75 4.55
C LEU A 70 -7.43 13.78 5.38
N SER A 71 -6.13 13.88 5.17
CA SER A 71 -5.27 14.85 5.85
C SER A 71 -5.62 16.31 5.49
N THR A 72 -6.30 16.56 4.36
CA THR A 72 -6.76 17.93 4.01
C THR A 72 -7.67 18.53 5.06
N LEU A 73 -8.48 17.71 5.75
CA LEU A 73 -9.37 18.16 6.82
C LEU A 73 -8.61 18.88 7.94
N GLY A 74 -7.43 18.40 8.28
CA GLY A 74 -6.61 19.02 9.31
C GLY A 74 -5.69 20.13 8.80
N VAL A 75 -5.18 20.01 7.58
CA VAL A 75 -4.30 21.02 6.98
C VAL A 75 -5.07 22.33 6.76
N ILE A 76 -6.36 22.27 6.43
CA ILE A 76 -7.22 23.46 6.36
C ILE A 76 -7.31 24.14 7.74
N ALA A 77 -7.42 23.37 8.82
CA ALA A 77 -7.46 23.88 10.18
C ALA A 77 -6.08 24.36 10.70
N TYR A 78 -5.00 23.79 10.19
CA TYR A 78 -3.62 24.04 10.61
C TYR A 78 -2.70 24.33 9.41
N PRO A 79 -2.76 25.53 8.81
CA PRO A 79 -2.03 25.89 7.58
C PRO A 79 -0.51 25.74 7.66
N ARG A 80 0.05 25.69 8.87
CA ARG A 80 1.50 25.50 9.08
C ARG A 80 2.02 24.22 8.43
N TYR A 81 1.20 23.19 8.31
CA TYR A 81 1.58 21.88 7.72
C TYR A 81 1.42 21.82 6.20
N TRP A 82 0.87 22.89 5.57
CA TRP A 82 0.64 22.95 4.13
C TRP A 82 1.88 22.63 3.27
N PRO A 83 3.10 23.14 3.57
CA PRO A 83 4.25 22.85 2.71
C PRO A 83 4.63 21.37 2.70
N ALA A 84 4.61 20.70 3.86
CA ALA A 84 4.88 19.25 3.94
C ALA A 84 3.81 18.44 3.20
N PHE A 85 2.54 18.79 3.40
CA PHE A 85 1.42 18.18 2.68
C PHE A 85 1.56 18.35 1.17
N ALA A 86 1.79 19.57 0.69
CA ALA A 86 1.93 19.87 -0.73
C ALA A 86 3.12 19.14 -1.37
N SER A 87 4.24 19.01 -0.65
CA SER A 87 5.43 18.30 -1.12
C SER A 87 5.15 16.81 -1.34
N VAL A 88 4.50 16.15 -0.38
CA VAL A 88 4.15 14.73 -0.50
C VAL A 88 3.11 14.51 -1.59
N LEU A 89 2.08 15.38 -1.65
CA LEU A 89 1.06 15.31 -2.69
C LEU A 89 1.67 15.50 -4.09
N ALA A 90 2.53 16.51 -4.27
CA ALA A 90 3.22 16.76 -5.53
C ALA A 90 4.09 15.58 -5.95
N PHE A 91 4.83 14.99 -5.02
CA PHE A 91 5.65 13.80 -5.28
C PHE A 91 4.82 12.61 -5.77
N LEU A 92 3.71 12.30 -5.09
CA LEU A 92 2.83 11.18 -5.48
C LEU A 92 2.15 11.43 -6.83
N LEU A 93 1.60 12.64 -7.03
CA LEU A 93 0.96 13.00 -8.30
C LEU A 93 1.95 13.00 -9.46
N LEU A 94 3.17 13.48 -9.23
CA LEU A 94 4.23 13.46 -10.24
C LEU A 94 4.53 12.02 -10.66
N GLY A 95 4.64 11.08 -9.73
CA GLY A 95 4.81 9.66 -10.02
C GLY A 95 3.68 9.09 -10.89
N VAL A 96 2.42 9.42 -10.57
CA VAL A 96 1.26 9.00 -11.37
C VAL A 96 1.31 9.62 -12.77
N VAL A 97 1.57 10.92 -12.89
CA VAL A 97 1.62 11.64 -14.18
C VAL A 97 2.74 11.09 -15.05
N ILE A 98 3.95 10.94 -14.51
CA ILE A 98 5.10 10.41 -15.28
C ILE A 98 4.78 9.00 -15.80
N SER A 99 4.13 8.16 -15.00
CA SER A 99 3.76 6.80 -15.42
C SER A 99 2.81 6.79 -16.64
N GLN A 100 2.05 7.87 -16.87
CA GLN A 100 1.10 7.99 -17.98
C GLN A 100 1.70 8.61 -19.24
N ILE A 101 2.90 9.20 -19.17
CA ILE A 101 3.60 9.76 -20.34
C ILE A 101 4.36 8.64 -21.07
N ARG A 102 3.59 7.79 -21.78
CA ARG A 102 4.12 6.58 -22.42
C ARG A 102 5.31 6.83 -23.36
N PRO A 103 5.30 7.86 -24.24
CA PRO A 103 6.44 8.12 -25.13
C PRO A 103 7.74 8.42 -24.36
N ALA A 104 7.66 9.24 -23.31
CA ALA A 104 8.83 9.60 -22.51
C ALA A 104 9.38 8.40 -21.74
N ALA A 105 8.50 7.59 -21.15
CA ALA A 105 8.90 6.41 -20.41
C ALA A 105 9.54 5.34 -21.32
N LEU A 106 8.96 5.07 -22.48
CA LEU A 106 9.54 4.11 -23.43
C LEU A 106 10.87 4.63 -23.99
N TRP A 107 10.99 5.91 -24.31
CA TRP A 107 12.25 6.52 -24.73
C TRP A 107 13.33 6.39 -23.64
N LEU A 108 12.96 6.64 -22.38
CA LEU A 108 13.89 6.47 -21.26
C LEU A 108 14.32 5.01 -21.07
N LEU A 109 13.40 4.07 -21.20
CA LEU A 109 13.69 2.63 -21.15
C LEU A 109 14.62 2.20 -22.29
N ASP A 110 14.40 2.69 -23.50
CA ASP A 110 15.26 2.40 -24.65
C ASP A 110 16.65 3.01 -24.47
N LEU A 111 16.74 4.23 -23.90
CA LEU A 111 18.00 4.86 -23.55
C LEU A 111 18.77 4.06 -22.48
N MET A 112 18.09 3.66 -21.41
CA MET A 112 18.65 2.82 -20.35
C MET A 112 19.06 1.44 -20.87
N GLY A 113 18.31 0.87 -21.82
CA GLY A 113 18.61 -0.40 -22.46
C GLY A 113 19.91 -0.41 -23.30
N ARG A 114 20.46 0.77 -23.64
CA ARG A 114 21.76 0.92 -24.29
C ARG A 114 22.92 0.72 -23.32
N LEU A 115 22.70 0.84 -22.01
CA LEU A 115 23.71 0.61 -21.01
C LEU A 115 23.93 -0.90 -20.79
N PRO A 116 25.18 -1.41 -20.85
CA PRO A 116 25.44 -2.86 -20.80
C PRO A 116 24.97 -3.54 -19.52
N LEU A 117 24.97 -2.82 -18.39
CA LEU A 117 24.48 -3.32 -17.12
C LEU A 117 22.94 -3.49 -17.11
N ILE A 118 22.21 -2.61 -17.80
CA ILE A 118 20.75 -2.55 -17.75
C ILE A 118 20.14 -3.39 -18.87
N LYS A 119 20.87 -3.61 -19.96
CA LYS A 119 20.43 -4.42 -21.11
C LYS A 119 19.89 -5.80 -20.69
N ARG A 120 20.51 -6.40 -19.68
CA ARG A 120 20.08 -7.71 -19.13
C ARG A 120 18.70 -7.66 -18.48
N PHE A 121 18.29 -6.50 -17.98
CA PHE A 121 17.03 -6.29 -17.26
C PHE A 121 15.98 -5.52 -18.09
N SER A 122 16.28 -5.16 -19.34
CA SER A 122 15.42 -4.33 -20.17
C SER A 122 14.02 -4.92 -20.38
N GLY A 123 13.91 -6.24 -20.53
CA GLY A 123 12.63 -6.95 -20.60
C GLY A 123 11.79 -6.79 -19.33
N ASN A 124 12.42 -7.00 -18.17
CA ASN A 124 11.74 -6.85 -16.87
C ASN A 124 11.32 -5.39 -16.62
N LEU A 125 12.13 -4.42 -17.02
CA LEU A 125 11.79 -3.00 -16.91
C LEU A 125 10.58 -2.64 -17.77
N ARG A 126 10.49 -3.19 -18.97
CA ARG A 126 9.36 -2.97 -19.88
C ARG A 126 8.07 -3.59 -19.32
N GLU A 127 8.14 -4.82 -18.82
CA GLU A 127 7.01 -5.49 -18.16
C GLU A 127 6.54 -4.70 -16.90
N PHE A 128 7.48 -4.21 -16.11
CA PHE A 128 7.20 -3.36 -14.96
C PHE A 128 6.48 -2.06 -15.39
N TYR A 129 6.99 -1.40 -16.43
CA TYR A 129 6.39 -0.17 -16.93
C TYR A 129 4.97 -0.40 -17.49
N GLU A 130 4.77 -1.43 -18.30
CA GLU A 130 3.44 -1.75 -18.86
C GLU A 130 2.43 -2.05 -17.74
N GLY A 131 2.84 -2.79 -16.71
CA GLY A 131 2.03 -3.00 -15.51
C GLY A 131 1.67 -1.66 -14.83
N THR A 132 2.66 -0.82 -14.59
CA THR A 132 2.50 0.50 -13.97
C THR A 132 1.55 1.39 -14.78
N TYR A 133 1.74 1.45 -16.09
CA TYR A 133 0.89 2.24 -16.99
C TYR A 133 -0.58 1.83 -16.93
N LEU A 134 -0.86 0.52 -16.89
CA LEU A 134 -2.23 0.00 -16.81
C LEU A 134 -2.90 0.32 -15.46
N LEU A 135 -2.14 0.22 -14.38
CA LEU A 135 -2.64 0.40 -13.02
C LEU A 135 -2.92 1.86 -12.68
N PHE A 136 -2.11 2.79 -13.21
CA PHE A 136 -2.28 4.23 -12.97
C PHE A 136 -3.17 4.94 -13.98
N ARG A 137 -3.94 4.22 -14.79
CA ARG A 137 -4.97 4.85 -15.62
C ARG A 137 -5.89 5.70 -14.75
N PRO A 138 -6.29 6.91 -15.18
CA PRO A 138 -7.03 7.85 -14.32
C PRO A 138 -8.27 7.25 -13.64
N LYS A 139 -9.04 6.45 -14.38
CA LYS A 139 -10.22 5.76 -13.83
C LYS A 139 -9.85 4.73 -12.76
N ALA A 140 -8.81 3.94 -12.98
CA ALA A 140 -8.37 2.93 -12.02
C ALA A 140 -7.81 3.58 -10.75
N THR A 141 -6.99 4.63 -10.91
CA THR A 141 -6.46 5.42 -9.81
C THR A 141 -7.57 6.08 -9.01
N LEU A 142 -8.56 6.70 -9.66
CA LEU A 142 -9.68 7.32 -8.98
C LEU A 142 -10.48 6.32 -8.14
N VAL A 143 -10.80 5.16 -8.71
CA VAL A 143 -11.52 4.10 -7.98
C VAL A 143 -10.69 3.61 -6.79
N ALA A 144 -9.39 3.36 -6.98
CA ALA A 144 -8.53 2.88 -5.92
C ALA A 144 -8.37 3.92 -4.79
N VAL A 145 -8.16 5.19 -5.12
CA VAL A 145 -8.07 6.28 -4.14
C VAL A 145 -9.40 6.45 -3.39
N SER A 146 -10.54 6.38 -4.09
CA SER A 146 -11.85 6.47 -3.43
C SER A 146 -12.09 5.32 -2.45
N LEU A 147 -11.79 4.08 -2.85
CA LEU A 147 -11.90 2.92 -1.96
C LEU A 147 -10.91 3.02 -0.79
N GLY A 148 -9.68 3.43 -1.05
CA GLY A 148 -8.68 3.68 -0.03
C GLY A 148 -9.13 4.76 0.96
N THR A 149 -9.71 5.86 0.47
CA THR A 149 -10.25 6.93 1.33
C THR A 149 -11.35 6.43 2.25
N ILE A 150 -12.26 5.57 1.76
CA ILE A 150 -13.30 4.95 2.59
C ILE A 150 -12.69 4.03 3.64
N ALA A 151 -11.70 3.21 3.28
CA ALA A 151 -11.03 2.30 4.20
C ALA A 151 -10.28 3.08 5.30
N TRP A 152 -9.48 4.08 4.93
CA TRP A 152 -8.74 4.92 5.88
C TRP A 152 -9.65 5.80 6.74
N LEU A 153 -10.81 6.23 6.20
CA LEU A 153 -11.84 6.88 6.99
C LEU A 153 -12.36 5.96 8.10
N GLY A 154 -12.55 4.67 7.80
CA GLY A 154 -12.91 3.67 8.80
C GLY A 154 -11.89 3.57 9.94
N GLU A 155 -10.59 3.58 9.62
CA GLU A 155 -9.53 3.60 10.65
C GLU A 155 -9.54 4.92 11.45
N GLY A 156 -9.74 6.06 10.78
CA GLY A 156 -9.88 7.36 11.44
C GLY A 156 -11.08 7.42 12.39
N LEU A 157 -12.20 6.80 12.02
CA LEU A 157 -13.37 6.64 12.89
C LEU A 157 -13.09 5.68 14.05
N ALA A 158 -12.31 4.62 13.84
CA ALA A 158 -11.87 3.75 14.93
C ALA A 158 -11.06 4.55 15.97
N MET A 159 -10.14 5.41 15.52
CA MET A 159 -9.43 6.34 16.41
C MET A 159 -10.38 7.26 17.18
N TYR A 160 -11.40 7.79 16.52
CA TYR A 160 -12.44 8.58 17.18
C TYR A 160 -13.12 7.78 18.31
N TRP A 161 -13.53 6.53 18.04
CA TRP A 161 -14.14 5.68 19.06
C TRP A 161 -13.20 5.35 20.22
N VAL A 162 -11.91 5.16 19.95
CA VAL A 162 -10.90 5.00 21.00
C VAL A 162 -10.87 6.24 21.91
N LEU A 163 -10.87 7.45 21.33
CA LEU A 163 -10.89 8.67 22.11
C LEU A 163 -12.15 8.80 22.96
N ILE A 164 -13.32 8.48 22.41
CA ILE A 164 -14.58 8.49 23.16
C ILE A 164 -14.53 7.48 24.32
N GLY A 165 -14.01 6.28 24.08
CA GLY A 165 -13.83 5.26 25.10
C GLY A 165 -12.87 5.66 26.23
N LEU A 166 -11.95 6.59 25.96
CA LEU A 166 -11.05 7.19 26.95
C LEU A 166 -11.65 8.46 27.62
N GLY A 167 -12.93 8.75 27.41
CA GLY A 167 -13.65 9.84 28.08
C GLY A 167 -13.55 11.19 27.40
N ILE A 168 -13.07 11.26 26.15
CA ILE A 168 -13.04 12.51 25.40
C ILE A 168 -14.44 12.83 24.87
N THR A 169 -14.85 14.10 24.96
CA THR A 169 -16.19 14.54 24.55
C THR A 169 -16.47 14.25 23.08
N PRO A 170 -17.60 13.57 22.76
CA PRO A 170 -18.02 13.33 21.39
C PRO A 170 -18.26 14.65 20.64
N GLY A 171 -17.91 14.69 19.35
CA GLY A 171 -18.21 15.83 18.50
C GLY A 171 -17.51 15.76 17.17
N ILE A 172 -17.99 16.55 16.22
CA ILE A 172 -17.44 16.62 14.87
C ILE A 172 -15.98 17.09 14.87
N ARG A 173 -15.61 17.98 15.79
CA ARG A 173 -14.24 18.44 15.96
C ARG A 173 -13.33 17.31 16.41
N THR A 174 -13.73 16.50 17.38
CA THR A 174 -12.97 15.34 17.87
C THR A 174 -12.82 14.31 16.76
N ALA A 175 -13.89 14.04 15.98
CA ALA A 175 -13.84 13.14 14.84
C ALA A 175 -12.87 13.63 13.76
N ALA A 176 -12.95 14.90 13.36
CA ALA A 176 -12.06 15.49 12.36
C ALA A 176 -10.58 15.44 12.81
N ILE A 177 -10.30 15.73 14.08
CA ILE A 177 -8.94 15.64 14.63
C ILE A 177 -8.47 14.17 14.65
N ALA A 178 -9.30 13.23 15.06
CA ALA A 178 -8.94 11.80 15.07
C ALA A 178 -8.56 11.29 13.68
N ILE A 179 -9.40 11.59 12.67
CA ILE A 179 -9.15 11.22 11.27
C ILE A 179 -7.86 11.87 10.78
N PHE A 180 -7.68 13.17 11.03
CA PHE A 180 -6.48 13.89 10.61
C PHE A 180 -5.21 13.35 11.28
N VAL A 181 -5.21 13.20 12.61
CA VAL A 181 -4.07 12.74 13.38
C VAL A 181 -3.61 11.36 12.88
N LEU A 182 -4.54 10.41 12.71
CA LEU A 182 -4.19 9.09 12.24
C LEU A 182 -3.66 9.12 10.80
N SER A 183 -4.34 9.82 9.91
CA SER A 183 -3.95 9.94 8.51
C SER A 183 -2.58 10.60 8.36
N PHE A 184 -2.37 11.74 8.99
CA PHE A 184 -1.09 12.47 8.89
C PHE A 184 0.08 11.69 9.52
N SER A 185 -0.17 11.05 10.67
CA SER A 185 0.84 10.21 11.33
C SER A 185 1.21 8.98 10.51
N THR A 186 0.28 8.45 9.71
CA THR A 186 0.56 7.38 8.75
C THR A 186 1.53 7.85 7.66
N VAL A 187 1.37 9.08 7.16
CA VAL A 187 2.33 9.67 6.21
C VAL A 187 3.71 9.81 6.85
N ILE A 188 3.79 10.32 8.09
CA ILE A 188 5.05 10.44 8.83
C ILE A 188 5.70 9.05 9.01
N GLY A 189 4.92 8.06 9.40
CA GLY A 189 5.40 6.67 9.52
C GLY A 189 5.94 6.12 8.20
N ALA A 190 5.26 6.39 7.09
CA ALA A 190 5.70 5.94 5.77
C ALA A 190 6.99 6.63 5.31
N VAL A 191 7.09 7.96 5.50
CA VAL A 191 8.27 8.75 5.12
C VAL A 191 9.49 8.40 5.98
N SER A 192 9.28 7.98 7.23
CA SER A 192 10.37 7.56 8.13
C SER A 192 11.13 6.32 7.64
N ALA A 193 10.54 5.55 6.73
CA ALA A 193 11.03 4.26 6.25
C ALA A 193 11.31 3.23 7.37
N LEU A 194 10.89 3.50 8.59
CA LEU A 194 11.02 2.58 9.72
C LEU A 194 10.10 1.36 9.54
N PRO A 195 10.48 0.20 10.05
CA PRO A 195 9.65 -1.00 10.01
C PRO A 195 8.26 -0.74 10.57
N GLY A 196 7.21 -0.86 9.75
CA GLY A 196 5.83 -0.56 10.17
C GLY A 196 5.59 0.89 10.61
N GLY A 197 6.54 1.82 10.35
CA GLY A 197 6.51 3.18 10.86
C GLY A 197 6.68 3.27 12.38
N LEU A 198 7.19 2.18 13.02
CA LEU A 198 7.32 2.08 14.48
C LEU A 198 8.17 3.21 15.06
N GLY A 199 7.72 3.81 16.13
CA GLY A 199 8.30 4.98 16.76
C GLY A 199 7.82 6.28 16.12
N ALA A 200 8.00 6.47 14.82
CA ALA A 200 7.65 7.72 14.14
C ALA A 200 6.13 7.98 14.13
N ALA A 201 5.34 6.98 13.80
CA ALA A 201 3.88 7.10 13.80
C ALA A 201 3.35 7.28 15.23
N GLU A 202 3.85 6.51 16.20
CA GLU A 202 3.41 6.57 17.59
C GLU A 202 3.74 7.94 18.22
N LEU A 203 4.95 8.44 18.02
CA LEU A 203 5.34 9.78 18.50
C LEU A 203 4.48 10.87 17.86
N SER A 204 4.20 10.74 16.56
CA SER A 204 3.35 11.68 15.84
C SER A 204 1.92 11.68 16.38
N ILE A 205 1.28 10.49 16.52
CA ILE A 205 -0.08 10.38 17.06
C ILE A 205 -0.14 10.98 18.47
N THR A 206 0.74 10.51 19.36
CA THR A 206 0.76 10.98 20.76
C THR A 206 0.99 12.48 20.84
N GLY A 207 1.99 13.01 20.11
CA GLY A 207 2.29 14.43 20.11
C GLY A 207 1.15 15.28 19.57
N MET A 208 0.53 14.88 18.47
CA MET A 208 -0.58 15.61 17.87
C MET A 208 -1.84 15.58 18.75
N LEU A 209 -2.17 14.45 19.39
CA LEU A 209 -3.28 14.35 20.33
C LEU A 209 -3.07 15.28 21.54
N THR A 210 -1.85 15.30 22.08
CA THR A 210 -1.49 16.19 23.19
C THR A 210 -1.62 17.66 22.77
N LEU A 211 -1.17 18.03 21.57
CA LEU A 211 -1.20 19.40 21.10
C LEU A 211 -2.59 19.87 20.66
N MET A 212 -3.36 19.06 19.96
CA MET A 212 -4.61 19.46 19.32
C MET A 212 -5.84 19.28 20.21
N LEU A 213 -5.85 18.24 21.05
CA LEU A 213 -6.92 17.97 22.00
C LEU A 213 -6.54 18.33 23.45
N GLN A 214 -5.33 18.83 23.69
CA GLN A 214 -4.82 19.20 25.01
C GLN A 214 -4.89 18.01 26.00
N LEU A 215 -4.67 16.79 25.51
CA LEU A 215 -4.74 15.58 26.33
C LEU A 215 -3.48 15.43 27.19
N PRO A 216 -3.61 14.88 28.41
CA PRO A 216 -2.46 14.39 29.15
C PRO A 216 -1.68 13.38 28.29
N THR A 217 -0.35 13.41 28.35
CA THR A 217 0.51 12.51 27.58
C THR A 217 0.17 11.03 27.83
N SER A 218 -0.21 10.67 29.05
CA SER A 218 -0.64 9.31 29.40
C SER A 218 -1.86 8.87 28.61
N THR A 219 -2.90 9.69 28.52
CA THR A 219 -4.12 9.42 27.75
C THR A 219 -3.84 9.36 26.25
N ALA A 220 -3.04 10.31 25.74
CA ALA A 220 -2.63 10.31 24.33
C ALA A 220 -1.82 9.06 23.96
N THR A 221 -0.89 8.62 24.85
CA THR A 221 -0.13 7.38 24.66
C THR A 221 -1.04 6.16 24.70
N ALA A 222 -1.99 6.09 25.64
CA ALA A 222 -2.94 4.99 25.70
C ALA A 222 -3.77 4.90 24.40
N ALA A 223 -4.31 6.03 23.91
CA ALA A 223 -5.02 6.07 22.64
C ALA A 223 -4.15 5.57 21.47
N THR A 224 -2.90 6.00 21.45
CA THR A 224 -1.92 5.59 20.42
C THR A 224 -1.69 4.09 20.44
N LEU A 225 -1.44 3.50 21.61
CA LEU A 225 -1.19 2.06 21.74
C LEU A 225 -2.41 1.25 21.34
N ILE A 226 -3.61 1.65 21.76
CA ILE A 226 -4.86 0.95 21.40
C ILE A 226 -5.08 0.97 19.90
N ILE A 227 -4.97 2.14 19.24
CA ILE A 227 -5.21 2.21 17.80
C ILE A 227 -4.13 1.45 17.02
N ARG A 228 -2.87 1.50 17.41
CA ARG A 228 -1.79 0.75 16.79
C ARG A 228 -1.96 -0.75 16.95
N PHE A 229 -2.45 -1.18 18.09
CA PHE A 229 -2.81 -2.58 18.30
C PHE A 229 -3.94 -3.00 17.35
N ALA A 230 -5.00 -2.21 17.26
CA ALA A 230 -6.16 -2.52 16.42
C ALA A 230 -5.87 -2.47 14.92
N THR A 231 -4.94 -1.62 14.46
CA THR A 231 -4.64 -1.46 13.03
C THR A 231 -3.42 -2.28 12.61
N LEU A 232 -2.24 -2.00 13.15
CA LEU A 232 -1.00 -2.65 12.75
C LEU A 232 -0.90 -4.09 13.26
N TRP A 233 -0.94 -4.27 14.57
CA TRP A 233 -0.64 -5.57 15.16
C TRP A 233 -1.73 -6.60 14.91
N PHE A 234 -3.00 -6.20 14.90
CA PHE A 234 -4.11 -7.06 14.49
C PHE A 234 -3.95 -7.52 13.05
N GLY A 235 -3.62 -6.60 12.14
CA GLY A 235 -3.37 -6.94 10.74
C GLY A 235 -2.18 -7.93 10.59
N VAL A 236 -1.07 -7.66 11.26
CA VAL A 236 0.09 -8.57 11.28
C VAL A 236 -0.29 -9.95 11.80
N SER A 237 -1.06 -10.02 12.89
CA SER A 237 -1.52 -11.30 13.46
C SER A 237 -2.39 -12.08 12.49
N LEU A 238 -3.35 -11.41 11.82
CA LEU A 238 -4.18 -12.04 10.78
C LEU A 238 -3.34 -12.58 9.63
N GLY A 239 -2.36 -11.81 9.17
CA GLY A 239 -1.45 -12.25 8.11
C GLY A 239 -0.63 -13.47 8.50
N LEU A 240 -0.11 -13.51 9.73
CA LEU A 240 0.62 -14.67 10.25
C LEU A 240 -0.29 -15.92 10.36
N ILE A 241 -1.55 -15.76 10.77
CA ILE A 241 -2.53 -16.86 10.78
C ILE A 241 -2.73 -17.40 9.36
N VAL A 242 -2.88 -16.52 8.37
CA VAL A 242 -3.00 -16.93 6.96
C VAL A 242 -1.73 -17.65 6.48
N TRP A 243 -0.54 -17.21 6.88
CA TRP A 243 0.71 -17.92 6.54
C TRP A 243 0.74 -19.35 7.09
N LEU A 244 0.28 -19.52 8.33
CA LEU A 244 0.23 -20.84 8.95
C LEU A 244 -0.84 -21.75 8.32
N ALA A 245 -1.98 -21.16 7.92
CA ALA A 245 -3.11 -21.89 7.35
C ALA A 245 -2.97 -22.19 5.84
N SER A 246 -2.16 -21.41 5.12
CA SER A 246 -2.03 -21.48 3.65
C SER A 246 -0.58 -21.65 3.23
N ARG A 247 0.13 -22.58 3.85
CA ARG A 247 1.56 -22.84 3.59
C ARG A 247 1.83 -23.12 2.12
N ASP A 248 0.99 -23.92 1.47
CA ASP A 248 1.15 -24.33 0.09
C ASP A 248 1.07 -23.16 -0.91
N LEU A 249 0.35 -22.10 -0.53
CA LEU A 249 0.20 -20.89 -1.36
C LEU A 249 1.33 -19.88 -1.17
N ILE A 250 1.96 -19.88 0.00
CA ILE A 250 2.85 -18.79 0.47
C ILE A 250 4.29 -19.27 0.60
N LEU A 251 4.49 -20.47 1.11
CA LEU A 251 5.79 -21.11 1.19
C LEU A 251 6.06 -21.82 -0.14
N LEU A 252 7.15 -21.44 -0.76
CA LEU A 252 7.73 -21.87 -2.02
C LEU A 252 7.92 -23.41 -2.14
N GLU A 253 6.95 -24.23 -1.77
CA GLU A 253 7.03 -25.67 -2.01
C GLU A 253 6.82 -25.90 -3.50
N SER A 254 7.95 -26.13 -4.17
CA SER A 254 8.11 -26.34 -5.61
C SER A 254 7.63 -27.72 -6.11
N ASP A 255 6.64 -28.31 -5.49
CA ASP A 255 6.08 -29.60 -5.86
C ASP A 255 4.65 -29.51 -6.42
N SER A 256 4.39 -28.54 -7.30
CA SER A 256 3.26 -28.70 -8.21
C SER A 256 3.81 -28.95 -9.60
N PRO A 257 3.57 -30.17 -10.18
CA PRO A 257 3.96 -30.43 -11.55
C PRO A 257 3.26 -29.39 -12.42
N ALA A 258 4.06 -28.54 -13.08
CA ALA A 258 3.58 -27.68 -14.12
C ALA A 258 2.63 -28.50 -14.99
N ALA A 259 1.35 -28.13 -15.01
CA ALA A 259 0.34 -28.77 -15.84
C ALA A 259 0.93 -28.89 -17.25
N ALA A 260 1.12 -30.09 -17.66
CA ALA A 260 1.69 -30.44 -18.94
C ALA A 260 0.88 -29.76 -20.03
N VAL A 261 1.44 -28.73 -20.62
CA VAL A 261 0.95 -28.18 -21.87
C VAL A 261 0.93 -29.34 -22.86
N PRO A 262 -0.23 -29.73 -23.40
CA PRO A 262 -0.25 -30.79 -24.40
C PRO A 262 0.62 -30.32 -25.57
N LYS A 263 1.73 -30.98 -25.80
CA LYS A 263 2.48 -30.84 -27.05
C LYS A 263 1.55 -31.23 -28.18
N HIS A 264 1.01 -30.24 -28.88
CA HIS A 264 0.40 -30.49 -30.16
C HIS A 264 1.41 -31.25 -31.01
N SER A 265 1.12 -32.52 -31.20
CA SER A 265 1.78 -33.37 -32.16
C SER A 265 1.74 -32.68 -33.53
N ARG A 266 2.86 -32.23 -34.04
CA ARG A 266 3.00 -31.98 -35.47
C ARG A 266 2.83 -33.32 -36.15
N GLY A 267 1.62 -33.58 -36.61
CA GLY A 267 1.32 -34.62 -37.56
C GLY A 267 2.01 -34.28 -38.87
N ASN A 268 2.84 -35.23 -39.35
CA ASN A 268 3.28 -35.33 -40.73
C ASN A 268 2.07 -35.36 -41.68
N GLN A 269 2.07 -34.46 -42.62
CA GLN A 269 1.87 -34.77 -44.06
C GLN A 269 2.33 -33.58 -44.87
#